data_18ca8265a7e37cc463b72a2b6d6fcead
#
_entry.id   18ca8265a7e37cc463b72a2b6d6fcead
#
_cell.length_a   1.000
_cell.length_b   1.000
_cell.length_c   1.000
_cell.angle_alpha   90.00
_cell.angle_beta   90.00
_cell.angle_gamma   90.00
#
_symmetry.space_group_name_H-M   'P 1'
#
loop_
_entity.id
_entity.type
_entity.pdbx_description
1 polymer ?
#
loop_
_entity_poly.entity_id
_entity_poly.type
_entity_poly.pdbx_seq_one_letter_code
_entity_poly.pdbx_strand_id
1 'polypeptide(L)'
;MSSSQTWFGGYYVQSGAGSGVIISQDGYILTCAHVVSGATSVKVQLNGSDESYDATVVGQDSTSDIAVLKIDATGLTPAVIGDSDALAVGEVAVAVGNPLGTLSNTVTDGIVSALNRQVTVQNNDMTLIQTDASISPGNSGGGLFNANGELIGIVNAKSSYSEAEGIGFAIPINTAMEIGRQLIENGSVARPALGVKIMDVTDAQTAQQLGVSTMGVYVVEVTKGSGADAAGVQAGDRVLAVDDTAVSDSSALKNYLKDKGIGDTVNLQVERDGKVLTLAVTLGSSAQ
;
A
#
# COMPACT_ATOMS: atom_id res chain seq x y z
N MET A 1 3.62 -20.24 1.23
CA MET A 1 4.99 -20.16 1.81
C MET A 1 5.53 -21.58 1.92
N SER A 2 6.48 -21.94 1.10
CA SER A 2 7.22 -23.20 1.26
C SER A 2 8.62 -22.87 1.74
N SER A 3 8.91 -23.13 3.02
CA SER A 3 10.25 -23.03 3.58
C SER A 3 10.96 -24.37 3.39
N SER A 4 11.95 -24.46 2.52
CA SER A 4 12.87 -25.58 2.47
C SER A 4 14.11 -25.25 3.31
N GLN A 5 14.30 -25.98 4.41
CA GLN A 5 15.55 -25.96 5.17
C GLN A 5 16.57 -26.89 4.50
N THR A 6 17.70 -26.37 4.06
CA THR A 6 18.90 -27.17 3.74
C THR A 6 19.97 -26.93 4.79
N TRP A 7 20.40 -28.02 5.41
CA TRP A 7 21.40 -28.06 6.47
C TRP A 7 22.81 -28.14 5.83
N PHE A 8 23.39 -27.01 5.46
CA PHE A 8 24.83 -26.80 5.31
C PHE A 8 25.08 -25.34 4.85
N GLY A 9 25.60 -24.49 5.76
CA GLY A 9 26.14 -23.14 5.43
C GLY A 9 25.09 -22.16 4.85
N GLY A 10 24.04 -21.86 5.59
CA GLY A 10 22.75 -21.49 5.09
C GLY A 10 22.53 -20.04 4.72
N TYR A 11 22.23 -19.82 3.46
CA TYR A 11 21.37 -18.72 3.04
C TYR A 11 19.93 -19.24 3.02
N TYR A 12 19.03 -18.60 3.78
CA TYR A 12 17.60 -18.86 3.66
C TYR A 12 17.07 -18.13 2.43
N VAL A 13 16.64 -18.85 1.42
CA VAL A 13 15.86 -18.27 0.32
C VAL A 13 14.39 -18.38 0.70
N GLN A 14 13.79 -17.28 1.08
CA GLN A 14 12.35 -17.20 1.25
C GLN A 14 11.73 -16.90 -0.11
N SER A 15 10.99 -17.84 -0.68
CA SER A 15 10.24 -17.62 -1.93
C SER A 15 8.79 -17.31 -1.60
N GLY A 16 8.26 -16.25 -2.19
CA GLY A 16 6.84 -15.88 -2.19
C GLY A 16 6.26 -16.01 -3.59
N ALA A 17 4.98 -16.20 -3.71
CA ALA A 17 4.25 -16.18 -4.96
C ALA A 17 3.05 -15.25 -4.86
N GLY A 18 2.70 -14.62 -5.97
CA GLY A 18 1.53 -13.75 -6.12
C GLY A 18 1.12 -13.69 -7.58
N SER A 19 0.19 -12.81 -7.87
CA SER A 19 -0.34 -12.57 -9.20
C SER A 19 -0.03 -11.16 -9.67
N GLY A 20 -0.21 -10.91 -10.98
CA GLY A 20 -0.10 -9.58 -11.57
C GLY A 20 -0.98 -9.44 -12.79
N VAL A 21 -1.26 -8.21 -13.19
CA VAL A 21 -2.06 -7.89 -14.37
C VAL A 21 -1.23 -7.07 -15.35
N ILE A 22 -1.12 -7.54 -16.58
CA ILE A 22 -0.45 -6.80 -17.66
C ILE A 22 -1.29 -5.58 -18.00
N ILE A 23 -0.69 -4.38 -17.96
CA ILE A 23 -1.35 -3.11 -18.24
C ILE A 23 -0.83 -2.41 -19.50
N SER A 24 0.22 -2.95 -20.14
CA SER A 24 0.75 -2.40 -21.38
C SER A 24 1.33 -3.47 -22.29
N GLN A 25 1.37 -3.19 -23.60
CA GLN A 25 1.88 -4.12 -24.63
C GLN A 25 3.40 -4.32 -24.53
N ASP A 26 4.12 -3.40 -23.89
CA ASP A 26 5.57 -3.40 -23.73
C ASP A 26 6.02 -4.00 -22.39
N GLY A 27 5.10 -4.50 -21.55
CA GLY A 27 5.43 -5.32 -20.38
C GLY A 27 5.35 -4.66 -19.02
N TYR A 28 4.60 -3.57 -18.86
CA TYR A 28 4.25 -3.10 -17.52
C TYR A 28 3.16 -3.97 -16.91
N ILE A 29 3.33 -4.29 -15.62
CA ILE A 29 2.46 -5.18 -14.84
C ILE A 29 2.14 -4.51 -13.52
N LEU A 30 0.85 -4.42 -13.16
CA LEU A 30 0.40 -4.08 -11.81
C LEU A 30 0.38 -5.32 -10.93
N THR A 31 0.81 -5.16 -9.68
CA THR A 31 0.69 -6.17 -8.62
C THR A 31 0.59 -5.47 -7.26
N CYS A 32 0.43 -6.24 -6.17
CA CYS A 32 0.51 -5.69 -4.82
C CYS A 32 1.96 -5.46 -4.38
N ALA A 33 2.21 -4.36 -3.65
CA ALA A 33 3.55 -4.03 -3.13
C ALA A 33 4.06 -5.13 -2.18
N HIS A 34 3.20 -5.70 -1.34
CA HIS A 34 3.59 -6.77 -0.43
C HIS A 34 4.04 -8.07 -1.13
N VAL A 35 3.64 -8.29 -2.39
CA VAL A 35 4.06 -9.46 -3.18
C VAL A 35 5.55 -9.37 -3.53
N VAL A 36 6.08 -8.17 -3.75
CA VAL A 36 7.45 -7.92 -4.19
C VAL A 36 8.34 -7.31 -3.10
N SER A 37 7.76 -6.94 -1.97
CA SER A 37 8.48 -6.30 -0.87
C SER A 37 9.59 -7.18 -0.32
N GLY A 38 10.82 -6.64 -0.25
CA GLY A 38 12.00 -7.35 0.24
C GLY A 38 12.54 -8.43 -0.71
N ALA A 39 11.97 -8.59 -1.90
CA ALA A 39 12.46 -9.53 -2.89
C ALA A 39 13.82 -9.06 -3.46
N THR A 40 14.79 -9.95 -3.51
CA THR A 40 16.10 -9.71 -4.17
C THR A 40 16.01 -9.92 -5.67
N SER A 41 15.04 -10.69 -6.14
CA SER A 41 14.72 -10.91 -7.56
C SER A 41 13.26 -11.24 -7.73
N VAL A 42 12.68 -10.79 -8.82
CA VAL A 42 11.29 -11.06 -9.20
C VAL A 42 11.28 -11.74 -10.57
N LYS A 43 10.49 -12.78 -10.71
CA LYS A 43 10.24 -13.46 -11.98
C LYS A 43 8.76 -13.48 -12.29
N VAL A 44 8.41 -13.28 -13.54
CA VAL A 44 7.06 -13.32 -14.07
C VAL A 44 6.93 -14.49 -15.03
N GLN A 45 5.94 -15.33 -14.81
CA GLN A 45 5.52 -16.36 -15.74
C GLN A 45 4.19 -15.93 -16.36
N LEU A 46 4.14 -15.90 -17.69
CA LEU A 46 2.93 -15.56 -18.42
C LEU A 46 1.98 -16.75 -18.49
N ASN A 47 0.68 -16.46 -18.54
CA ASN A 47 -0.34 -17.48 -18.69
C ASN A 47 -0.12 -18.26 -19.99
N GLY A 48 -0.20 -19.60 -19.91
CA GLY A 48 -0.04 -20.49 -21.05
C GLY A 48 1.37 -20.63 -21.57
N SER A 49 2.37 -20.12 -20.86
CA SER A 49 3.79 -20.24 -21.20
C SER A 49 4.57 -20.85 -20.04
N ASP A 50 5.51 -21.74 -20.36
CA ASP A 50 6.51 -22.23 -19.39
C ASP A 50 7.71 -21.26 -19.26
N GLU A 51 7.72 -20.21 -20.08
CA GLU A 51 8.80 -19.21 -20.09
C GLU A 51 8.65 -18.25 -18.90
N SER A 52 9.77 -17.97 -18.25
CA SER A 52 9.86 -17.07 -17.11
C SER A 52 10.72 -15.87 -17.46
N TYR A 53 10.21 -14.68 -17.23
CA TYR A 53 10.85 -13.40 -17.49
C TYR A 53 11.42 -12.83 -16.20
N ASP A 54 12.65 -12.35 -16.22
CA ASP A 54 13.17 -11.52 -15.13
C ASP A 54 12.42 -10.17 -15.13
N ALA A 55 11.94 -9.76 -13.97
CA ALA A 55 11.18 -8.54 -13.84
C ALA A 55 11.93 -7.50 -13.00
N THR A 56 11.91 -6.26 -13.46
CA THR A 56 12.39 -5.11 -12.70
C THR A 56 11.22 -4.51 -11.92
N VAL A 57 11.40 -4.25 -10.63
CA VAL A 57 10.47 -3.44 -9.83
C VAL A 57 10.69 -1.98 -10.21
N VAL A 58 9.76 -1.39 -10.97
CA VAL A 58 9.81 0.02 -11.42
C VAL A 58 9.60 0.94 -10.22
N GLY A 59 8.66 0.59 -9.35
CA GLY A 59 8.39 1.26 -8.11
C GLY A 59 7.34 0.50 -7.31
N GLN A 60 7.28 0.79 -6.01
CA GLN A 60 6.28 0.22 -5.12
C GLN A 60 5.84 1.26 -4.09
N ASP A 61 4.59 1.18 -3.68
CA ASP A 61 4.03 2.02 -2.65
C ASP A 61 3.32 1.16 -1.59
N SER A 62 3.91 1.09 -0.41
CA SER A 62 3.39 0.27 0.70
C SER A 62 2.11 0.82 1.31
N THR A 63 1.82 2.11 1.13
CA THR A 63 0.62 2.74 1.69
C THR A 63 -0.64 2.35 0.91
N SER A 64 -0.56 2.34 -0.42
CA SER A 64 -1.64 1.88 -1.30
C SER A 64 -1.56 0.40 -1.62
N ASP A 65 -0.48 -0.27 -1.23
CA ASP A 65 -0.15 -1.67 -1.55
C ASP A 65 -0.12 -1.96 -3.06
N ILE A 66 0.35 -1.00 -3.88
CA ILE A 66 0.53 -1.15 -5.32
C ILE A 66 2.02 -1.18 -5.68
N ALA A 67 2.38 -2.05 -6.60
CA ALA A 67 3.69 -2.06 -7.24
C ALA A 67 3.54 -2.19 -8.75
N VAL A 68 4.54 -1.66 -9.47
CA VAL A 68 4.68 -1.81 -10.92
C VAL A 68 5.94 -2.60 -11.22
N LEU A 69 5.77 -3.62 -12.03
CA LEU A 69 6.87 -4.41 -12.58
C LEU A 69 7.03 -4.12 -14.07
N LYS A 70 8.24 -4.34 -14.58
CA LYS A 70 8.56 -4.30 -16.02
C LYS A 70 9.27 -5.57 -16.41
N ILE A 71 8.77 -6.23 -17.44
CA ILE A 71 9.43 -7.36 -18.12
C ILE A 71 9.86 -6.94 -19.53
N ASP A 72 10.91 -7.56 -20.03
CA ASP A 72 11.37 -7.37 -21.41
C ASP A 72 10.62 -8.35 -22.33
N ALA A 73 9.35 -8.02 -22.62
CA ALA A 73 8.49 -8.76 -23.53
C ALA A 73 7.65 -7.78 -24.33
N THR A 74 7.34 -8.15 -25.58
CA THR A 74 6.56 -7.32 -26.51
C THR A 74 5.37 -8.11 -27.05
N GLY A 75 4.37 -7.39 -27.59
CA GLY A 75 3.19 -8.02 -28.17
C GLY A 75 2.25 -8.63 -27.14
N LEU A 76 2.37 -8.20 -25.89
CA LEU A 76 1.50 -8.64 -24.82
C LEU A 76 0.09 -8.07 -25.00
N THR A 77 -0.92 -8.77 -24.46
CA THR A 77 -2.31 -8.29 -24.43
C THR A 77 -2.59 -7.67 -23.07
N PRO A 78 -2.69 -6.34 -22.96
CA PRO A 78 -3.05 -5.68 -21.72
C PRO A 78 -4.51 -5.95 -21.35
N ALA A 79 -4.80 -5.92 -20.04
CA ALA A 79 -6.18 -5.89 -19.59
C ALA A 79 -6.89 -4.61 -20.08
N VAL A 80 -8.16 -4.74 -20.38
CA VAL A 80 -9.04 -3.59 -20.62
C VAL A 80 -9.33 -2.95 -19.28
N ILE A 81 -8.98 -1.68 -19.10
CA ILE A 81 -9.20 -0.97 -17.84
C ILE A 81 -10.65 -0.51 -17.79
N GLY A 82 -11.34 -0.89 -16.74
CA GLY A 82 -12.70 -0.44 -16.45
C GLY A 82 -12.71 0.85 -15.62
N ASP A 83 -13.87 1.17 -15.06
CA ASP A 83 -14.09 2.32 -14.20
C ASP A 83 -14.63 1.88 -12.83
N SER A 84 -13.79 1.91 -11.82
CA SER A 84 -14.17 1.50 -10.45
C SER A 84 -15.12 2.48 -9.76
N ASP A 85 -15.21 3.73 -10.21
CA ASP A 85 -16.11 4.74 -9.64
C ASP A 85 -17.55 4.60 -10.16
N ALA A 86 -17.71 3.92 -11.30
CA ALA A 86 -19.02 3.63 -11.89
C ALA A 86 -19.68 2.34 -11.37
N LEU A 87 -18.99 1.57 -10.52
CA LEU A 87 -19.48 0.27 -10.02
C LEU A 87 -20.70 0.42 -9.12
N ALA A 88 -21.57 -0.59 -9.19
CA ALA A 88 -22.69 -0.75 -8.27
C ALA A 88 -22.60 -2.07 -7.48
N VAL A 89 -23.11 -2.05 -6.24
CA VAL A 89 -23.22 -3.27 -5.43
C VAL A 89 -24.19 -4.25 -6.12
N GLY A 90 -23.79 -5.52 -6.18
CA GLY A 90 -24.51 -6.59 -6.87
C GLY A 90 -24.01 -6.86 -8.28
N GLU A 91 -23.12 -6.06 -8.85
CA GLU A 91 -22.49 -6.36 -10.14
C GLU A 91 -21.60 -7.59 -10.05
N VAL A 92 -21.51 -8.34 -11.16
CA VAL A 92 -20.63 -9.51 -11.27
C VAL A 92 -19.18 -9.10 -11.10
N ALA A 93 -18.47 -9.84 -10.27
CA ALA A 93 -17.05 -9.69 -10.03
C ALA A 93 -16.33 -11.04 -10.20
N VAL A 94 -15.31 -11.06 -11.08
CA VAL A 94 -14.53 -12.24 -11.41
C VAL A 94 -13.08 -12.00 -10.99
N ALA A 95 -12.59 -12.78 -10.03
CA ALA A 95 -11.19 -12.70 -9.59
C ALA A 95 -10.34 -13.72 -10.37
N VAL A 96 -9.19 -13.25 -10.88
CA VAL A 96 -8.23 -14.07 -11.63
C VAL A 96 -6.87 -14.00 -10.95
N GLY A 97 -6.29 -15.15 -10.61
CA GLY A 97 -5.02 -15.20 -9.92
C GLY A 97 -4.39 -16.59 -9.90
N ASN A 98 -3.41 -16.76 -8.97
CA ASN A 98 -2.68 -18.00 -8.79
C ASN A 98 -2.69 -18.39 -7.30
N PRO A 99 -3.82 -18.87 -6.76
CA PRO A 99 -3.92 -19.25 -5.36
C PRO A 99 -2.86 -20.28 -5.00
N LEU A 100 -2.26 -20.09 -3.83
CA LEU A 100 -1.19 -20.94 -3.29
C LEU A 100 0.09 -20.97 -4.13
N GLY A 101 0.19 -20.16 -5.21
CA GLY A 101 1.35 -20.12 -6.10
C GLY A 101 1.53 -21.39 -6.96
N THR A 102 0.55 -22.28 -6.97
CA THR A 102 0.61 -23.58 -7.67
C THR A 102 -0.61 -23.86 -8.54
N LEU A 103 -1.65 -23.04 -8.43
CA LEU A 103 -2.91 -23.17 -9.17
C LEU A 103 -3.07 -21.96 -10.13
N SER A 104 -2.11 -21.81 -11.05
CA SER A 104 -2.12 -20.72 -12.04
C SER A 104 -3.44 -20.71 -12.82
N ASN A 105 -3.91 -19.49 -13.16
CA ASN A 105 -5.15 -19.25 -13.91
C ASN A 105 -6.42 -19.71 -13.19
N THR A 106 -6.42 -19.71 -11.87
CA THR A 106 -7.66 -19.92 -11.14
C THR A 106 -8.55 -18.71 -11.29
N VAL A 107 -9.79 -18.99 -11.66
CA VAL A 107 -10.87 -18.00 -11.77
C VAL A 107 -11.91 -18.33 -10.71
N THR A 108 -12.29 -17.31 -9.93
CA THR A 108 -13.41 -17.39 -8.99
C THR A 108 -14.37 -16.26 -9.28
N ASP A 109 -15.66 -16.50 -9.12
CA ASP A 109 -16.70 -15.51 -9.37
C ASP A 109 -17.50 -15.19 -8.11
N GLY A 110 -18.14 -14.07 -8.15
CA GLY A 110 -19.01 -13.52 -7.12
C GLY A 110 -19.60 -12.19 -7.58
N ILE A 111 -19.87 -11.32 -6.61
CA ILE A 111 -20.40 -9.98 -6.86
C ILE A 111 -19.57 -8.91 -6.14
N VAL A 112 -19.76 -7.67 -6.51
CA VAL A 112 -19.37 -6.51 -5.71
C VAL A 112 -20.30 -6.46 -4.50
N SER A 113 -19.79 -6.85 -3.33
CA SER A 113 -20.56 -6.93 -2.08
C SER A 113 -20.69 -5.58 -1.39
N ALA A 114 -19.67 -4.71 -1.50
CA ALA A 114 -19.70 -3.32 -1.02
C ALA A 114 -18.65 -2.47 -1.74
N LEU A 115 -18.87 -1.17 -1.73
CA LEU A 115 -17.93 -0.16 -2.23
C LEU A 115 -17.45 0.74 -1.09
N ASN A 116 -16.29 1.36 -1.29
CA ASN A 116 -15.70 2.33 -0.35
C ASN A 116 -15.54 1.78 1.09
N ARG A 117 -15.22 0.48 1.22
CA ARG A 117 -14.98 -0.14 2.52
C ARG A 117 -13.66 0.35 3.10
N GLN A 118 -13.74 0.98 4.28
CA GLN A 118 -12.53 1.30 5.05
C GLN A 118 -12.04 0.03 5.73
N VAL A 119 -10.83 -0.42 5.39
CA VAL A 119 -10.22 -1.65 5.90
C VAL A 119 -8.78 -1.37 6.27
N THR A 120 -8.38 -1.75 7.47
CA THR A 120 -6.98 -1.66 7.87
C THR A 120 -6.21 -2.88 7.35
N VAL A 121 -5.27 -2.64 6.46
CA VAL A 121 -4.37 -3.65 5.88
C VAL A 121 -2.95 -3.30 6.28
N GLN A 122 -2.28 -4.16 7.07
CA GLN A 122 -0.89 -3.93 7.51
C GLN A 122 -0.64 -2.54 8.12
N ASN A 123 -1.54 -2.08 9.00
CA ASN A 123 -1.53 -0.77 9.65
C ASN A 123 -1.75 0.43 8.68
N ASN A 124 -2.22 0.19 7.46
CA ASN A 124 -2.66 1.24 6.54
C ASN A 124 -4.18 1.18 6.39
N ASP A 125 -4.85 2.32 6.56
CA ASP A 125 -6.26 2.44 6.27
C ASP A 125 -6.48 2.62 4.77
N MET A 126 -7.15 1.66 4.17
CA MET A 126 -7.38 1.59 2.73
C MET A 126 -8.88 1.62 2.44
N THR A 127 -9.25 2.26 1.32
CA THR A 127 -10.61 2.24 0.79
C THR A 127 -10.68 1.19 -0.31
N LEU A 128 -11.43 0.11 -0.08
CA LEU A 128 -11.42 -1.07 -0.92
C LEU A 128 -12.81 -1.43 -1.46
N ILE A 129 -12.84 -2.15 -2.59
CA ILE A 129 -13.99 -2.89 -3.08
C ILE A 129 -14.07 -4.19 -2.29
N GLN A 130 -15.26 -4.53 -1.76
CA GLN A 130 -15.52 -5.83 -1.16
C GLN A 130 -16.22 -6.73 -2.17
N THR A 131 -15.83 -8.01 -2.22
CA THR A 131 -16.43 -9.06 -3.06
C THR A 131 -16.58 -10.34 -2.26
N ASP A 132 -17.52 -11.20 -2.64
CA ASP A 132 -17.67 -12.56 -2.14
C ASP A 132 -17.02 -13.60 -3.07
N ALA A 133 -16.44 -13.18 -4.20
CA ALA A 133 -15.55 -14.04 -4.98
C ALA A 133 -14.41 -14.58 -4.06
N SER A 134 -14.12 -15.88 -4.17
CA SER A 134 -13.11 -16.53 -3.32
C SER A 134 -11.73 -15.94 -3.54
N ILE A 135 -11.21 -15.25 -2.53
CA ILE A 135 -9.86 -14.67 -2.50
C ILE A 135 -9.01 -15.48 -1.51
N SER A 136 -7.86 -15.96 -1.99
CA SER A 136 -6.91 -16.76 -1.22
C SER A 136 -5.50 -16.23 -1.38
N PRO A 137 -4.56 -16.55 -0.44
CA PRO A 137 -3.15 -16.23 -0.62
C PRO A 137 -2.63 -16.73 -1.98
N GLY A 138 -1.92 -15.86 -2.72
CA GLY A 138 -1.50 -16.08 -4.10
C GLY A 138 -2.37 -15.35 -5.14
N ASN A 139 -3.64 -15.02 -4.83
CA ASN A 139 -4.44 -14.14 -5.67
C ASN A 139 -4.03 -12.65 -5.52
N SER A 140 -3.30 -12.29 -4.46
CA SER A 140 -2.77 -10.92 -4.27
C SER A 140 -2.06 -10.42 -5.52
N GLY A 141 -2.43 -9.23 -5.98
CA GLY A 141 -1.92 -8.61 -7.20
C GLY A 141 -2.62 -9.04 -8.48
N GLY A 142 -3.48 -10.06 -8.44
CA GLY A 142 -4.33 -10.48 -9.56
C GLY A 142 -5.46 -9.48 -9.84
N GLY A 143 -6.16 -9.69 -10.95
CA GLY A 143 -7.24 -8.80 -11.38
C GLY A 143 -8.60 -9.21 -10.82
N LEU A 144 -9.40 -8.21 -10.47
CA LEU A 144 -10.84 -8.31 -10.31
C LEU A 144 -11.47 -7.69 -11.57
N PHE A 145 -12.32 -8.46 -12.26
CA PHE A 145 -12.93 -8.08 -13.53
C PHE A 145 -14.45 -8.01 -13.41
N ASN A 146 -15.09 -7.16 -14.21
CA ASN A 146 -16.54 -7.13 -14.35
C ASN A 146 -17.04 -8.12 -15.41
N ALA A 147 -18.36 -8.16 -15.63
CA ALA A 147 -18.99 -9.05 -16.63
C ALA A 147 -18.55 -8.78 -18.07
N ASN A 148 -18.02 -7.60 -18.39
CA ASN A 148 -17.50 -7.24 -19.71
C ASN A 148 -16.03 -7.65 -19.89
N GLY A 149 -15.38 -8.22 -18.86
CA GLY A 149 -13.95 -8.53 -18.86
C GLY A 149 -13.05 -7.30 -18.66
N GLU A 150 -13.59 -6.21 -18.13
CA GLU A 150 -12.84 -5.01 -17.80
C GLU A 150 -12.29 -5.12 -16.39
N LEU A 151 -11.04 -4.72 -16.20
CA LEU A 151 -10.35 -4.71 -14.90
C LEU A 151 -10.94 -3.60 -14.02
N ILE A 152 -11.53 -3.96 -12.89
CA ILE A 152 -12.18 -3.04 -11.95
C ILE A 152 -11.44 -2.92 -10.62
N GLY A 153 -10.46 -3.81 -10.35
CA GLY A 153 -9.64 -3.74 -9.15
C GLY A 153 -8.45 -4.69 -9.16
N ILE A 154 -7.53 -4.46 -8.24
CA ILE A 154 -6.38 -5.34 -7.96
C ILE A 154 -6.65 -6.08 -6.66
N VAL A 155 -6.70 -7.41 -6.73
CA VAL A 155 -7.04 -8.28 -5.59
C VAL A 155 -6.02 -8.13 -4.47
N ASN A 156 -6.52 -7.91 -3.24
CA ASN A 156 -5.72 -7.84 -2.02
C ASN A 156 -6.14 -8.95 -1.05
N ALA A 157 -5.37 -10.03 -0.99
CA ALA A 157 -5.63 -11.18 -0.11
C ALA A 157 -5.03 -11.01 1.30
N LYS A 158 -4.52 -9.83 1.65
CA LYS A 158 -3.79 -9.60 2.92
C LYS A 158 -4.59 -8.80 3.96
N SER A 159 -5.89 -8.62 3.73
CA SER A 159 -6.74 -7.95 4.71
C SER A 159 -6.87 -8.81 5.99
N SER A 160 -7.12 -8.16 7.12
CA SER A 160 -7.37 -8.84 8.41
C SER A 160 -8.60 -9.76 8.40
N TYR A 161 -9.42 -9.66 7.36
CA TYR A 161 -10.62 -10.48 7.15
C TYR A 161 -10.42 -11.62 6.14
N SER A 162 -9.19 -11.83 5.64
CA SER A 162 -8.90 -12.86 4.61
C SER A 162 -9.16 -14.30 5.07
N GLU A 163 -9.34 -14.54 6.38
CA GLU A 163 -9.73 -15.85 6.94
C GLU A 163 -11.25 -16.04 7.01
N ALA A 164 -12.04 -14.99 6.77
CA ALA A 164 -13.50 -15.07 6.77
C ALA A 164 -14.00 -15.53 5.39
N GLU A 165 -14.76 -16.60 5.33
CA GLU A 165 -15.37 -17.09 4.10
C GLU A 165 -16.34 -16.04 3.51
N GLY A 166 -16.28 -15.82 2.19
CA GLY A 166 -17.15 -14.88 1.49
C GLY A 166 -16.81 -13.40 1.71
N ILE A 167 -15.61 -13.08 2.22
CA ILE A 167 -15.12 -11.71 2.34
C ILE A 167 -13.76 -11.58 1.66
N GLY A 168 -13.76 -10.98 0.48
CA GLY A 168 -12.58 -10.64 -0.28
C GLY A 168 -12.50 -9.13 -0.52
N PHE A 169 -11.31 -8.62 -0.82
CA PHE A 169 -11.07 -7.21 -1.08
C PHE A 169 -10.21 -6.98 -2.31
N ALA A 170 -10.47 -5.85 -2.98
CA ALA A 170 -9.64 -5.37 -4.09
C ALA A 170 -9.44 -3.86 -4.00
N ILE A 171 -8.25 -3.42 -4.40
CA ILE A 171 -7.91 -2.00 -4.57
C ILE A 171 -8.62 -1.51 -5.82
N PRO A 172 -9.43 -0.42 -5.75
CA PRO A 172 -10.13 0.11 -6.93
C PRO A 172 -9.17 0.41 -8.08
N ILE A 173 -9.56 0.09 -9.31
CA ILE A 173 -8.66 0.22 -10.46
C ILE A 173 -8.28 1.67 -10.74
N ASN A 174 -9.19 2.64 -10.55
CA ASN A 174 -8.87 4.05 -10.77
C ASN A 174 -7.74 4.48 -9.82
N THR A 175 -7.80 4.07 -8.55
CA THR A 175 -6.72 4.30 -7.57
C THR A 175 -5.43 3.59 -7.98
N ALA A 176 -5.51 2.29 -8.36
CA ALA A 176 -4.33 1.51 -8.72
C ALA A 176 -3.61 2.06 -9.95
N MET A 177 -4.37 2.54 -10.96
CA MET A 177 -3.81 3.14 -12.18
C MET A 177 -3.17 4.50 -11.91
N GLU A 178 -3.79 5.34 -11.05
CA GLU A 178 -3.20 6.64 -10.67
C GLU A 178 -1.86 6.45 -9.95
N ILE A 179 -1.81 5.52 -8.99
CA ILE A 179 -0.57 5.14 -8.29
C ILE A 179 0.44 4.53 -9.26
N GLY A 180 -0.01 3.59 -10.09
CA GLY A 180 0.83 2.94 -11.11
C GLY A 180 1.49 3.94 -12.06
N ARG A 181 0.75 4.96 -12.51
CA ARG A 181 1.27 6.04 -13.35
C ARG A 181 2.39 6.80 -12.64
N GLN A 182 2.18 7.22 -11.38
CA GLN A 182 3.22 7.92 -10.61
C GLN A 182 4.47 7.04 -10.40
N LEU A 183 4.30 5.74 -10.15
CA LEU A 183 5.42 4.80 -10.03
C LEU A 183 6.19 4.66 -11.34
N ILE A 184 5.51 4.63 -12.49
CA ILE A 184 6.16 4.55 -13.82
C ILE A 184 6.93 5.83 -14.13
N GLU A 185 6.33 7.00 -13.87
CA GLU A 185 6.91 8.31 -14.21
C GLU A 185 8.04 8.71 -13.25
N ASN A 186 7.88 8.45 -11.95
CA ASN A 186 8.73 9.02 -10.91
C ASN A 186 9.44 7.97 -10.03
N GLY A 187 9.10 6.67 -10.17
CA GLY A 187 9.61 5.61 -9.31
C GLY A 187 9.01 5.59 -7.89
N SER A 188 8.23 6.59 -7.53
CA SER A 188 7.65 6.77 -6.20
C SER A 188 6.35 7.56 -6.25
N VAL A 189 5.55 7.47 -5.17
CA VAL A 189 4.29 8.22 -5.00
C VAL A 189 4.53 9.42 -4.10
N ALA A 190 4.27 10.60 -4.65
CA ALA A 190 4.39 11.84 -3.89
C ALA A 190 3.17 12.04 -2.98
N ARG A 191 3.40 12.21 -1.69
CA ARG A 191 2.37 12.55 -0.70
C ARG A 191 2.76 13.76 0.13
N PRO A 192 1.78 14.56 0.58
CA PRO A 192 2.07 15.65 1.50
C PRO A 192 2.62 15.10 2.82
N ALA A 193 3.73 15.65 3.27
CA ALA A 193 4.39 15.22 4.49
C ALA A 193 5.00 16.39 5.25
N LEU A 194 4.99 16.30 6.58
CA LEU A 194 5.69 17.24 7.47
C LEU A 194 7.22 17.12 7.35
N GLY A 195 7.71 15.92 7.03
CA GLY A 195 9.14 15.59 7.05
C GLY A 195 9.64 15.20 8.43
N VAL A 196 8.85 14.42 9.17
CA VAL A 196 9.20 13.86 10.48
C VAL A 196 9.00 12.36 10.51
N LYS A 197 9.80 11.65 11.33
CA LYS A 197 9.46 10.31 11.80
C LYS A 197 8.79 10.44 13.16
N ILE A 198 7.70 9.75 13.35
CA ILE A 198 6.93 9.78 14.59
C ILE A 198 6.83 8.37 15.18
N MET A 199 6.62 8.31 16.49
CA MET A 199 6.41 7.07 17.23
C MET A 199 5.25 7.22 18.18
N ASP A 200 4.36 6.21 18.21
CA ASP A 200 3.28 6.13 19.18
C ASP A 200 3.82 5.54 20.49
N VAL A 201 3.74 6.30 21.57
CA VAL A 201 4.07 5.87 22.93
C VAL A 201 2.76 5.49 23.62
N THR A 202 2.47 4.18 23.63
CA THR A 202 1.22 3.63 24.17
C THR A 202 1.39 2.88 25.48
N ASP A 203 2.64 2.63 25.91
CA ASP A 203 2.97 1.89 27.12
C ASP A 203 4.20 2.44 27.84
N ALA A 204 4.37 2.04 29.10
CA ALA A 204 5.45 2.51 29.95
C ALA A 204 6.85 2.08 29.49
N GLN A 205 6.97 0.96 28.81
CA GLN A 205 8.24 0.46 28.28
C GLN A 205 8.74 1.34 27.13
N THR A 206 7.87 1.65 26.19
CA THR A 206 8.15 2.56 25.08
C THR A 206 8.46 3.98 25.61
N ALA A 207 7.69 4.46 26.61
CA ALA A 207 7.95 5.74 27.25
C ALA A 207 9.36 5.80 27.89
N GLN A 208 9.75 4.74 28.57
CA GLN A 208 11.08 4.63 29.19
C GLN A 208 12.21 4.61 28.14
N GLN A 209 12.02 3.90 27.01
CA GLN A 209 12.98 3.85 25.92
C GLN A 209 13.23 5.22 25.27
N LEU A 210 12.17 6.03 25.14
CA LEU A 210 12.25 7.39 24.61
C LEU A 210 12.63 8.44 25.67
N GLY A 211 12.67 8.07 26.96
CA GLY A 211 12.96 9.00 28.05
C GLY A 211 11.84 10.00 28.31
N VAL A 212 10.59 9.64 27.97
CA VAL A 212 9.40 10.49 28.15
C VAL A 212 8.50 9.95 29.28
N SER A 213 7.70 10.83 29.88
CA SER A 213 6.83 10.48 31.01
C SER A 213 5.33 10.38 30.65
N THR A 214 4.97 10.82 29.45
CA THR A 214 3.56 10.92 29.01
C THR A 214 3.35 10.08 27.77
N MET A 215 2.20 9.44 27.63
CA MET A 215 1.80 8.74 26.39
C MET A 215 1.43 9.74 25.31
N GLY A 216 1.52 9.33 24.04
CA GLY A 216 1.16 10.15 22.88
C GLY A 216 2.06 9.92 21.68
N VAL A 217 1.94 10.78 20.68
CA VAL A 217 2.72 10.73 19.44
C VAL A 217 3.96 11.61 19.58
N TYR A 218 5.13 11.05 19.41
CA TYR A 218 6.39 11.79 19.55
C TYR A 218 7.16 11.85 18.23
N VAL A 219 7.74 13.01 17.96
CA VAL A 219 8.72 13.18 16.89
C VAL A 219 10.03 12.53 17.31
N VAL A 220 10.49 11.53 16.59
CA VAL A 220 11.77 10.83 16.84
C VAL A 220 12.89 11.31 15.93
N GLU A 221 12.54 11.81 14.74
CA GLU A 221 13.51 12.36 13.80
C GLU A 221 12.85 13.45 12.96
N VAL A 222 13.61 14.50 12.61
CA VAL A 222 13.19 15.56 11.66
C VAL A 222 14.09 15.49 10.44
N THR A 223 13.50 15.39 9.26
CA THR A 223 14.23 15.37 8.00
C THR A 223 14.80 16.75 7.72
N LYS A 224 16.10 16.86 7.57
CA LYS A 224 16.77 18.12 7.28
C LYS A 224 16.29 18.73 5.96
N GLY A 225 15.97 20.01 5.99
CA GLY A 225 15.45 20.75 4.83
C GLY A 225 13.95 20.54 4.57
N SER A 226 13.26 19.78 5.42
CA SER A 226 11.80 19.61 5.34
C SER A 226 11.04 20.82 5.87
N GLY A 227 9.71 20.86 5.66
CA GLY A 227 8.86 21.87 6.24
C GLY A 227 8.88 21.87 7.77
N ALA A 228 8.96 20.70 8.40
CA ALA A 228 9.09 20.59 9.85
C ALA A 228 10.42 21.15 10.36
N ASP A 229 11.54 20.89 9.66
CA ASP A 229 12.85 21.47 9.99
C ASP A 229 12.82 23.00 9.90
N ALA A 230 12.28 23.51 8.81
CA ALA A 230 12.13 24.96 8.59
C ALA A 230 11.21 25.63 9.63
N ALA A 231 10.18 24.94 10.10
CA ALA A 231 9.27 25.40 11.14
C ALA A 231 9.83 25.27 12.56
N GLY A 232 11.00 24.62 12.74
CA GLY A 232 11.64 24.44 14.04
C GLY A 232 11.05 23.30 14.88
N VAL A 233 10.43 22.30 14.28
CA VAL A 233 10.07 21.03 14.93
C VAL A 233 11.35 20.31 15.36
N GLN A 234 11.33 19.63 16.50
CA GLN A 234 12.50 18.95 17.06
C GLN A 234 12.15 17.51 17.47
N ALA A 235 13.16 16.64 17.45
CA ALA A 235 13.03 15.33 18.09
C ALA A 235 12.74 15.51 19.58
N GLY A 236 11.80 14.72 20.11
CA GLY A 236 11.28 14.83 21.47
C GLY A 236 9.99 15.66 21.58
N ASP A 237 9.58 16.39 20.56
CA ASP A 237 8.29 17.06 20.55
C ASP A 237 7.14 16.05 20.61
N ARG A 238 6.20 16.24 21.53
CA ARG A 238 4.95 15.49 21.57
C ARG A 238 3.90 16.20 20.72
N VAL A 239 3.42 15.55 19.68
CA VAL A 239 2.38 16.07 18.79
C VAL A 239 1.03 16.03 19.52
N LEU A 240 0.34 17.15 19.60
CA LEU A 240 -0.94 17.29 20.26
C LEU A 240 -2.10 17.42 19.27
N ALA A 241 -1.91 18.26 18.24
CA ALA A 241 -2.91 18.53 17.23
C ALA A 241 -2.26 19.00 15.93
N VAL A 242 -3.01 18.88 14.83
CA VAL A 242 -2.72 19.52 13.55
C VAL A 242 -3.94 20.36 13.15
N ASP A 243 -3.72 21.65 12.93
CA ASP A 243 -4.77 22.67 12.89
C ASP A 243 -5.71 22.50 14.11
N ASP A 244 -7.01 22.31 13.90
CA ASP A 244 -7.99 22.11 14.98
C ASP A 244 -8.29 20.64 15.29
N THR A 245 -7.52 19.70 14.69
CA THR A 245 -7.74 18.26 14.84
C THR A 245 -6.74 17.66 15.83
N ALA A 246 -7.24 17.10 16.94
CA ALA A 246 -6.40 16.40 17.91
C ALA A 246 -5.74 15.15 17.31
N VAL A 247 -4.47 14.93 17.60
CA VAL A 247 -3.70 13.77 17.16
C VAL A 247 -3.63 12.75 18.30
N SER A 248 -4.45 11.69 18.21
CA SER A 248 -4.47 10.59 19.18
C SER A 248 -3.34 9.57 18.96
N ASP A 249 -2.99 9.35 17.71
CA ASP A 249 -2.02 8.36 17.24
C ASP A 249 -1.43 8.78 15.88
N SER A 250 -0.43 8.05 15.42
CA SER A 250 0.24 8.33 14.14
C SER A 250 -0.67 8.17 12.93
N SER A 251 -1.69 7.31 13.02
CA SER A 251 -2.67 7.12 11.95
C SER A 251 -3.57 8.33 11.79
N ALA A 252 -4.02 8.94 12.90
CA ALA A 252 -4.82 10.17 12.87
C ALA A 252 -4.09 11.31 12.16
N LEU A 253 -2.77 11.48 12.44
CA LEU A 253 -1.97 12.49 11.75
C LEU A 253 -1.82 12.19 10.26
N LYS A 254 -1.51 10.95 9.89
CA LYS A 254 -1.40 10.53 8.49
C LYS A 254 -2.71 10.72 7.72
N ASN A 255 -3.84 10.34 8.32
CA ASN A 255 -5.16 10.50 7.72
C ASN A 255 -5.51 11.97 7.50
N TYR A 256 -5.17 12.84 8.47
CA TYR A 256 -5.37 14.29 8.29
C TYR A 256 -4.56 14.84 7.12
N LEU A 257 -3.28 14.45 6.99
CA LEU A 257 -2.39 14.93 5.93
C LEU A 257 -2.77 14.39 4.55
N LYS A 258 -3.44 13.23 4.45
CA LYS A 258 -3.84 12.60 3.19
C LYS A 258 -4.70 13.51 2.30
N ASP A 259 -5.54 14.36 2.93
CA ASP A 259 -6.46 15.25 2.23
C ASP A 259 -5.85 16.64 1.94
N LYS A 260 -4.56 16.83 2.22
CA LYS A 260 -3.82 18.07 1.96
C LYS A 260 -3.03 17.99 0.65
N GLY A 261 -2.64 19.16 0.14
CA GLY A 261 -1.72 19.29 -0.98
C GLY A 261 -0.26 19.46 -0.57
N ILE A 262 0.68 19.06 -1.43
CA ILE A 262 2.09 19.45 -1.29
C ILE A 262 2.16 20.96 -1.45
N GLY A 263 2.82 21.66 -0.51
CA GLY A 263 2.88 23.12 -0.44
C GLY A 263 1.83 23.75 0.50
N ASP A 264 0.81 23.00 0.94
CA ASP A 264 -0.11 23.50 1.96
C ASP A 264 0.62 23.74 3.27
N THR A 265 0.14 24.72 4.04
CA THR A 265 0.67 25.00 5.38
C THR A 265 -0.34 24.56 6.44
N VAL A 266 0.14 23.79 7.41
CA VAL A 266 -0.66 23.32 8.57
C VAL A 266 -0.04 23.84 9.87
N ASN A 267 -0.88 24.07 10.89
CA ASN A 267 -0.42 24.47 12.22
C ASN A 267 -0.25 23.23 13.09
N LEU A 268 0.99 22.81 13.31
CA LEU A 268 1.31 21.69 14.18
C LEU A 268 1.44 22.17 15.62
N GLN A 269 0.58 21.68 16.52
CA GLN A 269 0.70 21.93 17.94
C GLN A 269 1.53 20.82 18.59
N VAL A 270 2.59 21.23 19.25
CA VAL A 270 3.49 20.30 19.93
C VAL A 270 3.72 20.74 21.38
N GLU A 271 3.98 19.76 22.24
CA GLU A 271 4.48 20.02 23.60
C GLU A 271 6.00 19.78 23.63
N ARG A 272 6.73 20.78 24.08
CA ARG A 272 8.19 20.77 24.29
C ARG A 272 8.50 21.38 25.65
N ASP A 273 9.20 20.65 26.52
CA ASP A 273 9.58 21.10 27.87
C ASP A 273 8.39 21.62 28.70
N GLY A 274 7.23 20.94 28.59
CA GLY A 274 5.98 21.32 29.26
C GLY A 274 5.28 22.56 28.71
N LYS A 275 5.73 23.10 27.58
CA LYS A 275 5.10 24.25 26.90
C LYS A 275 4.47 23.80 25.59
N VAL A 276 3.28 24.31 25.30
CA VAL A 276 2.60 24.11 24.03
C VAL A 276 3.10 25.17 23.04
N LEU A 277 3.57 24.72 21.90
CA LEU A 277 4.02 25.54 20.78
C LEU A 277 3.13 25.26 19.55
N THR A 278 2.82 26.29 18.79
CA THR A 278 2.16 26.16 17.48
C THR A 278 3.16 26.53 16.40
N LEU A 279 3.46 25.57 15.52
CA LEU A 279 4.45 25.70 14.47
C LEU A 279 3.75 25.59 13.10
N ALA A 280 3.90 26.64 12.26
CA ALA A 280 3.37 26.62 10.90
C ALA A 280 4.31 25.80 9.99
N VAL A 281 3.87 24.64 9.56
CA VAL A 281 4.67 23.70 8.77
C VAL A 281 4.14 23.65 7.35
N THR A 282 4.97 23.99 6.36
CA THR A 282 4.65 23.82 4.95
C THR A 282 4.93 22.36 4.54
N LEU A 283 3.92 21.67 4.01
CA LEU A 283 4.03 20.28 3.63
C LEU A 283 4.93 20.11 2.39
N GLY A 284 5.93 19.27 2.53
CA GLY A 284 6.77 18.83 1.42
C GLY A 284 6.24 17.56 0.78
N SER A 285 6.99 17.02 -0.19
CA SER A 285 6.76 15.69 -0.75
C SER A 285 7.46 14.63 0.10
N SER A 286 6.73 13.58 0.50
CA SER A 286 7.35 12.33 0.92
C SER A 286 7.63 11.50 -0.32
N ALA A 287 8.70 11.77 -1.05
CA ALA A 287 9.22 10.79 -2.00
C ALA A 287 9.84 9.65 -1.19
N GLN A 288 9.22 8.50 -1.21
CA GLN A 288 9.76 7.24 -0.69
C GLN A 288 10.16 6.33 -1.83
#